data_8c3818f97ba9a0214651101cb43afe2a
#
_entry.id   8c3818f97ba9a0214651101cb43afe2a
#
_cell.length_a   1.000
_cell.length_b   1.000
_cell.length_c   1.000
_cell.angle_alpha   90.00
_cell.angle_beta   90.00
_cell.angle_gamma   90.00
#
_symmetry.space_group_name_H-M   'P 1'
#
loop_
_entity.id
_entity.type
_entity.pdbx_description
1 polymer ?
#
loop_
_entity_poly.entity_id
_entity_poly.type
_entity_poly.pdbx_seq_one_letter_code
_entity_poly.pdbx_strand_id
1 'polypeptide(L)'
;MRAMKQRWQTLMAWTWSMVLVAGGTEAAEQRLNVLLLVSDDCRAVQGCYGAPTVTPNIDRLATRGLRFDRAYCQYPLCNPSRASFLTGLRPDTTKVYENATQFRQNVPNAVSLPQLFKNNGYFVARVGKLYHYGVPKQIGTDGLDDPVSWEKVINPRGRDCDDEDKIFSILAGEKATVATGTGNYGGTLSWLASEGTDEEQTDGKIAAEACQLLQKHKERPFFLAVGFFRPHTPYVSPKKYFGMYPLDKLALAKDPANDREGKPRTALTVFPPNYGMNEELQRTVMQAYYASVSFMDTQFGIVLRELERLGLADKTVVAFLSDHGYHLGEHGQWQKMTVFEEAARVPFIISAPGMKSAGQSTQRLAELVDIYPTLADLCGLPFPKELEGVSLKPVLEDPNRPWKKGAFTQVAHSRGGGRFDAVQKEKGKGKGKPGKSMGRSVRSERYRYTEWEGGKDGVELYDQQTDPHEWLNLASDPKMAPVVQEMKALLDNGWQAAKPE
;
A
#
# COMPACT_ATOMS: atom_id res chain seq x y z
N MET A 1 1.33 -52.66 -98.79
CA MET A 1 1.37 -53.50 -97.62
C MET A 1 1.99 -52.75 -96.48
N ARG A 2 1.29 -52.74 -95.33
CA ARG A 2 1.66 -52.34 -94.01
C ARG A 2 2.09 -50.90 -93.73
N ALA A 3 1.18 -50.24 -93.04
CA ALA A 3 1.22 -48.98 -92.33
C ALA A 3 2.22 -48.96 -91.22
N MET A 4 2.88 -47.81 -91.03
CA MET A 4 3.54 -47.54 -89.75
C MET A 4 2.93 -46.26 -89.14
N LYS A 5 2.34 -46.46 -87.96
CA LYS A 5 1.73 -45.41 -87.12
C LYS A 5 2.85 -44.65 -86.40
N GLN A 6 2.91 -43.34 -86.62
CA GLN A 6 3.69 -42.40 -85.74
C GLN A 6 2.85 -42.05 -84.52
N ARG A 7 3.40 -42.31 -83.35
CA ARG A 7 2.89 -41.82 -82.06
C ARG A 7 3.58 -40.50 -81.72
N TRP A 8 2.79 -39.51 -81.53
CA TRP A 8 3.23 -38.23 -80.94
C TRP A 8 3.16 -38.40 -79.37
N GLN A 9 4.31 -38.22 -78.66
CA GLN A 9 4.35 -38.07 -77.22
C GLN A 9 4.37 -36.60 -76.89
N THR A 10 3.29 -36.15 -76.22
CA THR A 10 3.19 -34.81 -75.68
C THR A 10 3.85 -34.83 -74.30
N LEU A 11 4.97 -34.11 -74.13
CA LEU A 11 5.56 -33.82 -72.81
C LEU A 11 4.74 -32.73 -72.09
N MET A 12 4.04 -33.08 -71.02
CA MET A 12 3.49 -32.09 -70.06
C MET A 12 4.60 -31.72 -69.07
N ALA A 13 5.08 -30.48 -69.17
CA ALA A 13 5.94 -29.88 -68.13
C ALA A 13 5.09 -29.40 -66.97
N TRP A 14 5.22 -30.03 -65.84
CA TRP A 14 4.63 -29.55 -64.55
C TRP A 14 5.56 -28.51 -63.94
N THR A 15 5.17 -27.25 -64.02
CA THR A 15 5.82 -26.16 -63.27
C THR A 15 5.28 -26.17 -61.83
N TRP A 16 6.08 -26.61 -60.89
CA TRP A 16 5.81 -26.44 -59.45
C TRP A 16 6.04 -24.97 -59.08
N SER A 17 4.96 -24.19 -58.90
CA SER A 17 5.03 -22.90 -58.23
C SER A 17 5.21 -23.12 -56.76
N MET A 18 6.44 -22.92 -56.22
CA MET A 18 6.67 -22.78 -54.81
C MET A 18 6.04 -21.46 -54.33
N VAL A 19 4.88 -21.54 -53.66
CA VAL A 19 4.37 -20.42 -52.87
C VAL A 19 5.21 -20.37 -51.61
N LEU A 20 6.17 -19.43 -51.58
CA LEU A 20 6.82 -19.00 -50.34
C LEU A 20 5.76 -18.31 -49.46
N VAL A 21 5.16 -19.08 -48.54
CA VAL A 21 4.44 -18.50 -47.39
C VAL A 21 5.49 -17.82 -46.52
N ALA A 22 5.67 -16.51 -46.72
CA ALA A 22 6.36 -15.70 -45.75
C ALA A 22 5.54 -15.73 -44.45
N GLY A 23 5.84 -16.69 -43.59
CA GLY A 23 5.38 -16.70 -42.22
C GLY A 23 5.98 -15.46 -41.54
N GLY A 24 5.22 -14.38 -41.50
CA GLY A 24 5.52 -13.28 -40.59
C GLY A 24 5.52 -13.86 -39.18
N THR A 25 6.70 -14.03 -38.61
CA THR A 25 6.82 -14.16 -37.18
C THR A 25 6.32 -12.84 -36.61
N GLU A 26 5.02 -12.74 -36.23
CA GLU A 26 4.63 -11.76 -35.25
C GLU A 26 5.61 -11.94 -34.09
N ALA A 27 6.45 -10.93 -33.89
CA ALA A 27 7.31 -10.89 -32.71
C ALA A 27 6.36 -11.03 -31.52
N ALA A 28 6.43 -12.15 -30.82
CA ALA A 28 5.61 -12.37 -29.64
C ALA A 28 5.77 -11.14 -28.77
N GLU A 29 4.69 -10.39 -28.56
CA GLU A 29 4.69 -9.14 -27.80
C GLU A 29 5.34 -9.45 -26.45
N GLN A 30 6.48 -8.82 -26.18
CA GLN A 30 7.32 -9.18 -25.04
C GLN A 30 6.55 -8.87 -23.76
N ARG A 31 6.11 -9.89 -23.03
CA ARG A 31 5.37 -9.76 -21.78
C ARG A 31 6.15 -8.92 -20.78
N LEU A 32 5.52 -7.88 -20.24
CA LEU A 32 6.13 -7.06 -19.20
C LEU A 32 6.24 -7.84 -17.89
N ASN A 33 7.36 -7.66 -17.21
CA ASN A 33 7.54 -8.10 -15.82
C ASN A 33 6.82 -7.16 -14.86
N VAL A 34 6.59 -7.61 -13.64
CA VAL A 34 6.09 -6.77 -12.54
C VAL A 34 7.02 -6.89 -11.34
N LEU A 35 7.45 -5.74 -10.83
CA LEU A 35 8.10 -5.58 -9.53
C LEU A 35 7.17 -4.75 -8.62
N LEU A 36 6.51 -5.40 -7.69
CA LEU A 36 5.63 -4.77 -6.70
C LEU A 36 6.39 -4.59 -5.39
N LEU A 37 6.64 -3.33 -5.01
CA LEU A 37 7.37 -2.94 -3.81
C LEU A 37 6.38 -2.37 -2.79
N VAL A 38 6.30 -2.97 -1.62
CA VAL A 38 5.33 -2.63 -0.58
C VAL A 38 6.05 -2.33 0.73
N SER A 39 5.79 -1.14 1.30
CA SER A 39 6.18 -0.82 2.68
C SER A 39 5.02 -1.07 3.65
N ASP A 40 5.32 -1.16 4.94
CA ASP A 40 4.36 -1.41 6.01
C ASP A 40 4.27 -0.18 6.93
N ASP A 41 3.08 0.39 7.12
CA ASP A 41 2.85 1.58 7.94
C ASP A 41 3.52 2.89 7.40
N CYS A 42 3.77 3.02 6.11
CA CYS A 42 4.45 4.18 5.55
C CYS A 42 3.47 5.23 5.01
N ARG A 43 3.40 6.39 5.67
CA ARG A 43 2.68 7.55 5.11
C ARG A 43 3.48 8.22 3.99
N ALA A 44 2.86 9.16 3.26
CA ALA A 44 3.51 9.93 2.19
C ALA A 44 4.48 10.98 2.77
N VAL A 45 5.63 10.51 3.31
CA VAL A 45 6.70 11.34 3.91
C VAL A 45 7.99 11.35 3.10
N GLN A 46 8.01 10.77 1.90
CA GLN A 46 9.17 10.74 1.03
C GLN A 46 9.47 12.13 0.46
N GLY A 47 10.74 12.39 0.10
CA GLY A 47 11.18 13.67 -0.46
C GLY A 47 10.37 14.10 -1.68
N CYS A 48 10.02 13.16 -2.56
CA CYS A 48 9.17 13.45 -3.72
C CYS A 48 7.74 13.93 -3.37
N TYR A 49 7.26 13.70 -2.15
CA TYR A 49 6.00 14.26 -1.62
C TYR A 49 6.20 15.58 -0.86
N GLY A 50 7.42 16.14 -0.86
CA GLY A 50 7.75 17.40 -0.18
C GLY A 50 8.03 17.28 1.31
N ALA A 51 8.18 16.07 1.83
CA ALA A 51 8.46 15.83 3.24
C ALA A 51 9.97 15.79 3.54
N PRO A 52 10.40 15.93 4.81
CA PRO A 52 11.81 16.06 5.16
C PRO A 52 12.58 14.75 5.21
N THR A 53 11.96 13.61 4.95
CA THR A 53 12.68 12.32 4.98
C THR A 53 13.60 12.15 3.77
N VAL A 54 14.77 11.59 4.01
CA VAL A 54 15.80 11.34 3.00
C VAL A 54 15.51 10.01 2.31
N THR A 55 14.93 10.08 1.10
CA THR A 55 14.45 8.92 0.32
C THR A 55 14.89 8.98 -1.14
N PRO A 56 16.20 9.08 -1.44
CA PRO A 56 16.70 9.34 -2.79
C PRO A 56 16.33 8.25 -3.80
N ASN A 57 16.08 7.02 -3.37
CA ASN A 57 15.77 5.92 -4.28
C ASN A 57 14.28 5.90 -4.68
N ILE A 58 13.37 6.18 -3.76
CA ILE A 58 11.94 6.36 -4.05
C ILE A 58 11.75 7.64 -4.86
N ASP A 59 12.46 8.72 -4.52
CA ASP A 59 12.43 9.98 -5.26
C ASP A 59 12.89 9.76 -6.71
N ARG A 60 13.93 8.94 -6.93
CA ARG A 60 14.38 8.54 -8.27
C ARG A 60 13.31 7.71 -9.02
N LEU A 61 12.58 6.80 -8.33
CA LEU A 61 11.46 6.10 -8.98
C LEU A 61 10.38 7.10 -9.42
N ALA A 62 10.08 8.12 -8.61
CA ALA A 62 9.12 9.16 -8.97
C ALA A 62 9.51 9.94 -10.23
N THR A 63 10.82 10.13 -10.52
CA THR A 63 11.28 10.76 -11.78
C THR A 63 11.10 9.88 -13.03
N ARG A 64 10.81 8.58 -12.84
CA ARG A 64 10.62 7.60 -13.93
C ARG A 64 9.19 7.08 -14.01
N GLY A 65 8.36 7.40 -13.03
CA GLY A 65 6.97 6.98 -12.92
C GLY A 65 6.01 8.15 -12.81
N LEU A 66 4.73 7.84 -12.66
CA LEU A 66 3.70 8.77 -12.23
C LEU A 66 3.49 8.64 -10.72
N ARG A 67 3.64 9.76 -9.99
CA ARG A 67 3.33 9.85 -8.56
C ARG A 67 1.87 10.25 -8.38
N PHE A 68 1.13 9.49 -7.59
CA PHE A 68 -0.22 9.83 -7.18
C PHE A 68 -0.18 10.60 -5.86
N ASP A 69 -0.62 11.85 -5.88
CA ASP A 69 -0.64 12.71 -4.69
C ASP A 69 -1.84 12.40 -3.77
N ARG A 70 -2.88 11.74 -4.33
CA ARG A 70 -4.14 11.41 -3.67
C ARG A 70 -4.50 9.93 -3.86
N ALA A 71 -3.71 9.04 -3.27
CA ALA A 71 -3.97 7.61 -3.23
C ALA A 71 -4.40 7.17 -1.83
N TYR A 72 -5.43 6.32 -1.73
CA TYR A 72 -6.07 5.96 -0.46
C TYR A 72 -6.22 4.46 -0.29
N CYS A 73 -5.98 3.97 0.95
CA CYS A 73 -6.29 2.60 1.32
C CYS A 73 -7.79 2.45 1.61
N GLN A 74 -8.31 1.22 1.47
CA GLN A 74 -9.71 0.92 1.76
C GLN A 74 -9.99 0.75 3.25
N TYR A 75 -8.94 0.47 4.02
CA TYR A 75 -9.00 0.30 5.47
C TYR A 75 -7.62 0.55 6.08
N PRO A 76 -7.45 1.52 6.98
CA PRO A 76 -6.14 1.87 7.55
C PRO A 76 -5.70 0.87 8.62
N LEU A 77 -5.57 -0.40 8.24
CA LEU A 77 -5.04 -1.52 9.02
C LEU A 77 -4.46 -2.57 8.07
N CYS A 78 -3.33 -3.16 8.43
CA CYS A 78 -2.52 -3.98 7.53
C CYS A 78 -3.30 -5.11 6.84
N ASN A 79 -3.94 -6.03 7.56
CA ASN A 79 -4.62 -7.17 6.94
C ASN A 79 -5.81 -6.76 6.04
N PRO A 80 -6.76 -5.91 6.51
CA PRO A 80 -7.87 -5.47 5.65
C PRO A 80 -7.41 -4.75 4.38
N SER A 81 -6.41 -3.85 4.48
CA SER A 81 -5.87 -3.17 3.31
C SER A 81 -5.18 -4.12 2.36
N ARG A 82 -4.31 -5.01 2.87
CA ARG A 82 -3.57 -6.00 2.07
C ARG A 82 -4.51 -7.01 1.40
N ALA A 83 -5.50 -7.52 2.13
CA ALA A 83 -6.55 -8.34 1.56
C ALA A 83 -7.27 -7.61 0.41
N SER A 84 -7.56 -6.31 0.59
CA SER A 84 -8.27 -5.50 -0.40
C SER A 84 -7.46 -5.32 -1.67
N PHE A 85 -6.22 -4.81 -1.61
CA PHE A 85 -5.47 -4.57 -2.83
C PHE A 85 -4.94 -5.84 -3.51
N LEU A 86 -4.71 -6.94 -2.76
CA LEU A 86 -4.29 -8.21 -3.34
C LEU A 86 -5.44 -9.02 -3.95
N THR A 87 -6.67 -8.82 -3.50
CA THR A 87 -7.85 -9.46 -4.11
C THR A 87 -8.58 -8.58 -5.12
N GLY A 88 -8.33 -7.26 -5.10
CA GLY A 88 -9.11 -6.28 -5.87
C GLY A 88 -10.53 -6.07 -5.35
N LEU A 89 -10.82 -6.53 -4.11
CA LEU A 89 -12.13 -6.48 -3.47
C LEU A 89 -12.07 -5.62 -2.20
N ARG A 90 -13.14 -4.87 -1.93
CA ARG A 90 -13.23 -3.99 -0.77
C ARG A 90 -13.49 -4.75 0.53
N PRO A 91 -13.25 -4.13 1.70
CA PRO A 91 -13.45 -4.80 2.98
C PRO A 91 -14.89 -5.29 3.20
N ASP A 92 -15.90 -4.59 2.66
CA ASP A 92 -17.29 -5.03 2.77
C ASP A 92 -17.59 -6.30 1.94
N THR A 93 -16.79 -6.61 0.93
CA THR A 93 -16.85 -7.85 0.16
C THR A 93 -15.99 -8.94 0.80
N THR A 94 -14.74 -8.64 1.13
CA THR A 94 -13.83 -9.62 1.75
C THR A 94 -14.21 -9.97 3.19
N LYS A 95 -15.01 -9.11 3.88
CA LYS A 95 -15.35 -9.19 5.31
C LYS A 95 -14.12 -9.23 6.23
N VAL A 96 -12.98 -8.73 5.75
CA VAL A 96 -11.76 -8.60 6.54
C VAL A 96 -11.71 -7.20 7.16
N TYR A 97 -11.93 -7.12 8.47
CA TYR A 97 -11.97 -5.87 9.23
C TYR A 97 -10.95 -5.83 10.37
N GLU A 98 -10.14 -6.89 10.48
CA GLU A 98 -9.14 -7.06 11.54
C GLU A 98 -7.94 -7.88 11.05
N ASN A 99 -6.88 -7.93 11.85
CA ASN A 99 -5.62 -8.58 11.46
C ASN A 99 -5.64 -10.11 11.52
N ALA A 100 -6.63 -10.73 12.16
CA ALA A 100 -6.67 -12.18 12.37
C ALA A 100 -7.44 -12.96 11.29
N THR A 101 -8.25 -12.28 10.47
CA THR A 101 -9.16 -12.92 9.51
C THR A 101 -8.44 -13.27 8.20
N GLN A 102 -8.38 -14.54 7.86
CA GLN A 102 -7.88 -14.99 6.54
C GLN A 102 -8.98 -14.75 5.47
N PHE A 103 -8.66 -13.99 4.43
CA PHE A 103 -9.66 -13.56 3.43
C PHE A 103 -10.36 -14.71 2.71
N ARG A 104 -9.68 -15.85 2.48
CA ARG A 104 -10.28 -17.01 1.82
C ARG A 104 -11.38 -17.70 2.62
N GLN A 105 -11.49 -17.42 3.92
CA GLN A 105 -12.64 -17.90 4.71
C GLN A 105 -13.95 -17.27 4.24
N ASN A 106 -13.89 -16.04 3.72
CA ASN A 106 -15.06 -15.27 3.29
C ASN A 106 -15.23 -15.26 1.76
N VAL A 107 -14.13 -15.26 1.01
CA VAL A 107 -14.10 -15.25 -0.46
C VAL A 107 -13.18 -16.34 -1.01
N PRO A 108 -13.55 -17.63 -0.84
CA PRO A 108 -12.66 -18.77 -1.11
C PRO A 108 -12.24 -18.87 -2.59
N ASN A 109 -13.07 -18.38 -3.50
CA ASN A 109 -12.87 -18.47 -4.94
C ASN A 109 -12.22 -17.22 -5.54
N ALA A 110 -11.90 -16.19 -4.72
CA ALA A 110 -11.24 -15.00 -5.23
C ALA A 110 -9.87 -15.35 -5.84
N VAL A 111 -9.65 -14.92 -7.06
CA VAL A 111 -8.32 -15.00 -7.70
C VAL A 111 -7.54 -13.77 -7.26
N SER A 112 -6.49 -13.98 -6.46
CA SER A 112 -5.64 -12.87 -6.01
C SER A 112 -4.78 -12.33 -7.17
N LEU A 113 -4.29 -11.09 -7.04
CA LEU A 113 -3.40 -10.47 -8.03
C LEU A 113 -2.18 -11.36 -8.37
N PRO A 114 -1.39 -11.86 -7.41
CA PRO A 114 -0.30 -12.75 -7.76
C PRO A 114 -0.78 -14.09 -8.34
N GLN A 115 -1.92 -14.62 -7.88
CA GLN A 115 -2.50 -15.85 -8.46
C GLN A 115 -2.91 -15.64 -9.93
N LEU A 116 -3.41 -14.45 -10.31
CA LEU A 116 -3.69 -14.13 -11.71
C LEU A 116 -2.44 -14.27 -12.57
N PHE A 117 -1.33 -13.68 -12.15
CA PHE A 117 -0.05 -13.77 -12.87
C PHE A 117 0.45 -15.20 -12.96
N LYS A 118 0.36 -15.97 -11.87
CA LYS A 118 0.71 -17.40 -11.84
C LYS A 118 -0.11 -18.21 -12.83
N ASN A 119 -1.41 -18.00 -12.87
CA ASN A 119 -2.33 -18.67 -13.80
C ASN A 119 -2.04 -18.32 -15.26
N ASN A 120 -1.37 -17.20 -15.52
CA ASN A 120 -0.96 -16.76 -16.86
C ASN A 120 0.53 -17.08 -17.17
N GLY A 121 1.15 -17.99 -16.44
CA GLY A 121 2.49 -18.54 -16.75
C GLY A 121 3.67 -17.66 -16.35
N TYR A 122 3.47 -16.65 -15.49
CA TYR A 122 4.57 -15.92 -14.88
C TYR A 122 5.25 -16.73 -13.78
N PHE A 123 6.53 -16.49 -13.57
CA PHE A 123 7.16 -16.84 -12.31
C PHE A 123 6.65 -15.89 -11.23
N VAL A 124 6.05 -16.40 -10.18
CA VAL A 124 5.42 -15.57 -9.14
C VAL A 124 6.03 -15.84 -7.78
N ALA A 125 6.67 -14.81 -7.23
CA ALA A 125 7.34 -14.93 -5.94
C ALA A 125 7.07 -13.73 -5.03
N ARG A 126 7.15 -13.98 -3.71
CA ARG A 126 7.25 -12.92 -2.71
C ARG A 126 8.46 -13.09 -1.82
N VAL A 127 9.00 -11.96 -1.38
CA VAL A 127 9.99 -11.86 -0.33
C VAL A 127 9.48 -10.90 0.74
N GLY A 128 9.44 -11.32 2.01
CA GLY A 128 8.96 -10.49 3.12
C GLY A 128 7.43 -10.34 3.17
N LYS A 129 6.95 -9.20 3.69
CA LYS A 129 5.54 -9.00 4.10
C LYS A 129 4.63 -8.55 2.96
N LEU A 130 3.86 -9.47 2.37
CA LEU A 130 2.80 -9.14 1.40
C LEU A 130 1.39 -9.26 2.00
N TYR A 131 1.02 -10.47 2.46
CA TYR A 131 -0.11 -10.66 3.35
C TYR A 131 0.28 -10.29 4.78
N HIS A 132 -0.65 -10.36 5.71
CA HIS A 132 -0.39 -9.91 7.09
C HIS A 132 0.29 -10.97 7.94
N TYR A 133 1.25 -10.54 8.72
CA TYR A 133 1.70 -11.22 9.94
C TYR A 133 2.05 -10.23 11.05
N GLY A 134 1.98 -10.72 12.30
CA GLY A 134 2.27 -9.94 13.49
C GLY A 134 3.77 -9.61 13.59
N VAL A 135 4.08 -8.32 13.60
CA VAL A 135 5.44 -7.79 13.72
C VAL A 135 5.73 -7.49 15.19
N PRO A 136 6.88 -7.86 15.73
CA PRO A 136 7.98 -8.60 15.11
C PRO A 136 7.84 -10.14 15.21
N LYS A 137 6.95 -10.66 16.06
CA LYS A 137 6.91 -12.08 16.49
C LYS A 137 6.75 -13.10 15.37
N GLN A 138 6.12 -12.73 14.27
CA GLN A 138 5.91 -13.64 13.13
C GLN A 138 6.87 -13.37 11.96
N ILE A 139 7.83 -12.46 12.10
CA ILE A 139 8.90 -12.30 11.10
C ILE A 139 9.66 -13.62 10.97
N GLY A 140 9.89 -14.06 9.73
CA GLY A 140 10.49 -15.36 9.44
C GLY A 140 9.49 -16.51 9.29
N THR A 141 8.19 -16.24 9.44
CA THR A 141 7.11 -17.23 9.23
C THR A 141 6.24 -16.87 8.02
N ASP A 142 5.26 -17.71 7.69
CA ASP A 142 4.32 -17.43 6.59
C ASP A 142 3.19 -16.49 6.99
N GLY A 143 2.90 -16.30 8.29
CA GLY A 143 1.81 -15.46 8.78
C GLY A 143 0.45 -15.88 8.22
N LEU A 144 -0.38 -14.90 7.81
CA LEU A 144 -1.68 -15.14 7.15
C LEU A 144 -1.53 -15.21 5.62
N ASP A 145 -0.48 -15.85 5.11
CA ASP A 145 -0.20 -15.94 3.68
C ASP A 145 -1.31 -16.67 2.88
N ASP A 146 -1.25 -16.53 1.57
CA ASP A 146 -2.08 -17.24 0.60
C ASP A 146 -1.20 -18.14 -0.28
N PRO A 147 -0.97 -19.41 0.11
CA PRO A 147 -0.03 -20.29 -0.57
C PRO A 147 -0.34 -20.53 -2.05
N VAL A 148 -1.61 -20.46 -2.46
CA VAL A 148 -2.00 -20.65 -3.87
C VAL A 148 -1.55 -19.50 -4.77
N SER A 149 -1.29 -18.34 -4.19
CA SER A 149 -0.83 -17.14 -4.89
C SER A 149 0.60 -17.25 -5.43
N TRP A 150 1.45 -18.07 -4.82
CA TRP A 150 2.90 -18.04 -5.03
C TRP A 150 3.46 -19.32 -5.63
N GLU A 151 4.53 -19.19 -6.40
CA GLU A 151 5.43 -20.30 -6.79
C GLU A 151 6.62 -20.39 -5.81
N LYS A 152 7.07 -19.24 -5.30
CA LYS A 152 8.15 -19.14 -4.33
C LYS A 152 7.83 -18.13 -3.24
N VAL A 153 8.10 -18.50 -1.99
CA VAL A 153 7.97 -17.67 -0.79
C VAL A 153 9.30 -17.66 -0.05
N ILE A 154 9.75 -16.47 0.36
CA ILE A 154 10.95 -16.29 1.18
C ILE A 154 10.63 -15.35 2.34
N ASN A 155 10.89 -15.81 3.56
CA ASN A 155 10.61 -15.08 4.80
C ASN A 155 11.93 -14.85 5.57
N PRO A 156 12.73 -13.87 5.21
CA PRO A 156 13.98 -13.59 5.93
C PRO A 156 13.70 -13.16 7.37
N ARG A 157 14.64 -13.45 8.26
CA ARG A 157 14.69 -12.99 9.63
C ARG A 157 16.08 -12.43 9.91
N GLY A 158 16.15 -11.23 10.41
CA GLY A 158 17.38 -10.51 10.67
C GLY A 158 17.60 -10.21 12.15
N ARG A 159 18.70 -9.51 12.42
CA ARG A 159 19.15 -9.09 13.73
C ARG A 159 18.13 -8.26 14.50
N ASP A 160 17.32 -7.45 13.80
CA ASP A 160 16.25 -6.66 14.39
C ASP A 160 15.20 -7.50 15.15
N CYS A 161 15.14 -8.79 14.90
CA CYS A 161 14.32 -9.73 15.67
C CYS A 161 15.07 -10.40 16.81
N ASP A 162 16.41 -10.45 16.75
CA ASP A 162 17.24 -11.05 17.80
C ASP A 162 17.53 -10.06 18.93
N ASP A 163 17.51 -8.76 18.62
CA ASP A 163 17.70 -7.65 19.57
C ASP A 163 16.36 -7.16 20.21
N GLU A 164 15.29 -7.97 20.22
CA GLU A 164 13.98 -7.58 20.75
C GLU A 164 14.00 -7.12 22.22
N ASP A 165 14.87 -7.70 23.06
CA ASP A 165 15.03 -7.35 24.47
C ASP A 165 15.55 -5.91 24.69
N LYS A 166 16.20 -5.34 23.70
CA LYS A 166 16.76 -3.97 23.69
C LYS A 166 15.76 -2.90 23.23
N ILE A 167 14.61 -3.31 22.70
CA ILE A 167 13.63 -2.39 22.13
C ILE A 167 12.99 -1.54 23.23
N PHE A 168 13.02 -0.21 23.03
CA PHE A 168 12.29 0.76 23.83
C PHE A 168 10.81 0.79 23.41
N SER A 169 9.93 0.91 24.37
CA SER A 169 8.47 1.01 24.16
C SER A 169 7.88 2.10 25.01
N ILE A 170 6.90 2.83 24.44
CA ILE A 170 6.09 3.78 25.19
C ILE A 170 5.09 3.02 26.07
N LEU A 171 5.05 3.41 27.33
CA LEU A 171 3.95 3.09 28.26
C LEU A 171 3.06 4.33 28.35
N ALA A 172 1.90 4.25 27.71
CA ALA A 172 0.93 5.35 27.64
C ALA A 172 0.31 5.61 29.02
N GLY A 173 0.02 6.90 29.31
CA GLY A 173 -0.60 7.34 30.57
C GLY A 173 -0.81 8.84 30.56
N GLU A 174 -1.23 9.46 31.69
CA GLU A 174 -1.29 10.92 31.83
C GLU A 174 0.08 11.55 31.55
N LYS A 175 1.14 10.87 31.99
CA LYS A 175 2.52 11.13 31.64
C LYS A 175 3.14 9.82 31.12
N ALA A 176 3.48 9.78 29.84
CA ALA A 176 4.11 8.62 29.23
C ALA A 176 5.49 8.33 29.83
N THR A 177 5.82 7.05 29.95
CA THR A 177 7.15 6.56 30.32
C THR A 177 7.70 5.61 29.26
N VAL A 178 8.96 5.25 29.37
CA VAL A 178 9.64 4.36 28.43
C VAL A 178 10.18 3.14 29.20
N ALA A 179 10.00 1.96 28.61
CA ALA A 179 10.54 0.71 29.15
C ALA A 179 11.12 -0.17 28.04
N THR A 180 11.97 -1.11 28.42
CA THR A 180 12.47 -2.19 27.57
C THR A 180 11.86 -3.52 27.99
N GLY A 181 11.95 -4.56 27.14
CA GLY A 181 11.50 -5.90 27.48
C GLY A 181 9.98 -6.07 27.65
N THR A 182 9.16 -5.15 27.10
CA THR A 182 7.68 -5.17 27.28
C THR A 182 7.00 -6.30 26.50
N GLY A 183 7.63 -6.82 25.47
CA GLY A 183 7.09 -7.89 24.60
C GLY A 183 5.90 -7.49 23.72
N ASN A 184 5.44 -6.25 23.76
CA ASN A 184 4.30 -5.73 22.95
C ASN A 184 4.76 -4.68 21.93
N TYR A 185 5.80 -4.98 21.18
CA TYR A 185 6.46 -4.00 20.32
C TYR A 185 5.65 -3.59 19.09
N GLY A 186 4.91 -4.50 18.47
CA GLY A 186 4.10 -4.21 17.28
C GLY A 186 2.78 -3.48 17.54
N GLY A 187 2.32 -3.47 18.81
CA GLY A 187 1.06 -2.85 19.21
C GLY A 187 1.20 -1.46 19.83
N THR A 188 2.42 -0.99 20.08
CA THR A 188 2.71 0.30 20.69
C THR A 188 3.83 1.02 19.95
N LEU A 189 4.04 2.31 20.26
CA LEU A 189 5.21 3.03 19.76
C LEU A 189 6.47 2.45 20.39
N SER A 190 7.35 1.91 19.57
CA SER A 190 8.55 1.23 20.01
C SER A 190 9.67 1.38 18.99
N TRP A 191 10.93 1.45 19.44
CA TRP A 191 12.07 1.71 18.56
C TRP A 191 13.38 1.14 19.08
N LEU A 192 14.33 0.99 18.16
CA LEU A 192 15.72 0.66 18.48
C LEU A 192 16.65 1.21 17.40
N ALA A 193 17.63 2.02 17.80
CA ALA A 193 18.80 2.32 16.97
C ALA A 193 19.73 1.10 17.04
N SER A 194 19.59 0.18 16.10
CA SER A 194 20.27 -1.12 16.10
C SER A 194 21.75 -1.00 15.78
N GLU A 195 22.55 -1.83 16.41
CA GLU A 195 23.91 -2.09 15.98
C GLU A 195 23.94 -2.93 14.71
N GLY A 196 25.13 -3.04 14.07
CA GLY A 196 25.33 -3.86 12.88
C GLY A 196 25.04 -3.13 11.57
N THR A 197 25.09 -3.90 10.51
CA THR A 197 24.95 -3.40 9.12
C THR A 197 23.52 -3.49 8.60
N ASP A 198 23.27 -2.92 7.43
CA ASP A 198 21.98 -3.01 6.75
C ASP A 198 21.63 -4.47 6.39
N GLU A 199 22.63 -5.23 5.95
CA GLU A 199 22.49 -6.62 5.49
C GLU A 199 22.16 -7.59 6.64
N GLU A 200 22.48 -7.23 7.87
CA GLU A 200 22.13 -8.02 9.05
C GLU A 200 20.64 -7.88 9.43
N GLN A 201 20.02 -6.77 9.05
CA GLN A 201 18.62 -6.50 9.35
C GLN A 201 17.66 -7.29 8.43
N THR A 202 16.42 -7.49 8.88
CA THR A 202 15.42 -8.23 8.09
C THR A 202 15.20 -7.61 6.71
N ASP A 203 15.01 -6.29 6.61
CA ASP A 203 14.75 -5.64 5.31
C ASP A 203 15.98 -5.67 4.40
N GLY A 204 17.21 -5.66 4.95
CA GLY A 204 18.43 -5.88 4.17
C GLY A 204 18.49 -7.29 3.56
N LYS A 205 18.13 -8.30 4.33
CA LYS A 205 18.01 -9.68 3.83
C LYS A 205 16.91 -9.83 2.80
N ILE A 206 15.78 -9.12 2.96
CA ILE A 206 14.70 -9.06 1.95
C ILE A 206 15.23 -8.53 0.63
N ALA A 207 15.98 -7.43 0.65
CA ALA A 207 16.57 -6.85 -0.56
C ALA A 207 17.54 -7.82 -1.24
N ALA A 208 18.40 -8.48 -0.47
CA ALA A 208 19.37 -9.46 -1.00
C ALA A 208 18.67 -10.65 -1.67
N GLU A 209 17.65 -11.22 -1.05
CA GLU A 209 16.88 -12.34 -1.61
C GLU A 209 16.10 -11.93 -2.88
N ALA A 210 15.54 -10.72 -2.89
CA ALA A 210 14.88 -10.16 -4.08
C ALA A 210 15.86 -10.04 -5.26
N CYS A 211 17.09 -9.57 -5.02
CA CYS A 211 18.14 -9.50 -6.04
C CYS A 211 18.51 -10.89 -6.59
N GLN A 212 18.64 -11.91 -5.72
CA GLN A 212 18.90 -13.28 -6.17
C GLN A 212 17.76 -13.82 -7.06
N LEU A 213 16.51 -13.56 -6.71
CA LEU A 213 15.37 -13.97 -7.54
C LEU A 213 15.35 -13.26 -8.89
N LEU A 214 15.66 -11.95 -8.95
CA LEU A 214 15.77 -11.21 -10.21
C LEU A 214 16.86 -11.82 -11.10
N GLN A 215 18.05 -12.12 -10.58
CA GLN A 215 19.14 -12.77 -11.32
C GLN A 215 18.72 -14.13 -11.87
N LYS A 216 18.11 -14.95 -11.02
CA LYS A 216 17.73 -16.32 -11.36
C LYS A 216 16.64 -16.41 -12.41
N HIS A 217 15.71 -15.45 -12.41
CA HIS A 217 14.50 -15.52 -13.25
C HIS A 217 14.44 -14.43 -14.33
N LYS A 218 15.56 -13.77 -14.66
CA LYS A 218 15.65 -12.68 -15.64
C LYS A 218 15.21 -13.03 -17.05
N GLU A 219 15.20 -14.33 -17.41
CA GLU A 219 14.90 -14.80 -18.77
C GLU A 219 13.42 -15.24 -18.95
N ARG A 220 12.61 -15.19 -17.90
CA ARG A 220 11.17 -15.50 -17.99
C ARG A 220 10.33 -14.36 -17.40
N PRO A 221 9.11 -14.14 -17.90
CA PRO A 221 8.22 -13.16 -17.29
C PRO A 221 8.02 -13.46 -15.81
N PHE A 222 8.12 -12.44 -14.95
CA PHE A 222 7.95 -12.59 -13.51
C PHE A 222 7.01 -11.55 -12.92
N PHE A 223 6.35 -11.94 -11.82
CA PHE A 223 5.71 -11.09 -10.85
C PHE A 223 6.45 -11.27 -9.52
N LEU A 224 7.30 -10.31 -9.18
CA LEU A 224 8.04 -10.32 -7.93
C LEU A 224 7.47 -9.28 -6.98
N ALA A 225 6.94 -9.71 -5.86
CA ALA A 225 6.47 -8.86 -4.78
C ALA A 225 7.51 -8.82 -3.65
N VAL A 226 7.96 -7.62 -3.29
CA VAL A 226 8.93 -7.39 -2.22
C VAL A 226 8.28 -6.53 -1.16
N GLY A 227 8.05 -7.10 0.02
CA GLY A 227 7.39 -6.44 1.14
C GLY A 227 8.35 -6.17 2.27
N PHE A 228 8.70 -4.89 2.47
CA PHE A 228 9.50 -4.43 3.58
C PHE A 228 8.66 -4.29 4.85
N PHE A 229 9.27 -4.56 6.00
CA PHE A 229 8.60 -4.40 7.30
C PHE A 229 8.64 -2.94 7.80
N ARG A 230 9.66 -2.16 7.38
CA ARG A 230 9.79 -0.78 7.83
C ARG A 230 8.90 0.15 7.00
N PRO A 231 8.37 1.21 7.65
CA PRO A 231 8.56 1.67 9.03
C PRO A 231 7.57 1.12 10.08
N HIS A 232 6.98 -0.08 9.96
CA HIS A 232 6.13 -0.64 11.02
C HIS A 232 6.87 -0.74 12.36
N THR A 233 6.16 -0.50 13.46
CA THR A 233 6.69 -0.69 14.82
C THR A 233 7.08 -2.17 15.08
N PRO A 234 8.18 -2.43 15.79
CA PRO A 234 9.14 -1.49 16.33
C PRO A 234 9.95 -0.83 15.20
N TYR A 235 10.21 0.49 15.32
CA TYR A 235 11.04 1.22 14.36
C TYR A 235 12.50 0.85 14.58
N VAL A 236 12.96 -0.25 13.99
CA VAL A 236 14.33 -0.71 14.11
C VAL A 236 15.08 -0.43 12.83
N SER A 237 16.16 0.32 12.91
CA SER A 237 17.10 0.55 11.81
C SER A 237 18.51 0.78 12.36
N PRO A 238 19.57 0.57 11.56
CA PRO A 238 20.94 0.86 11.98
C PRO A 238 21.12 2.31 12.44
N LYS A 239 21.96 2.53 13.47
CA LYS A 239 22.22 3.84 14.12
C LYS A 239 22.51 4.97 13.14
N LYS A 240 23.18 4.69 12.02
CA LYS A 240 23.54 5.72 11.03
C LYS A 240 22.32 6.48 10.50
N TYR A 241 21.14 5.83 10.41
CA TYR A 241 19.90 6.48 9.95
C TYR A 241 19.31 7.41 10.99
N PHE A 242 19.44 7.09 12.29
CA PHE A 242 19.03 7.99 13.37
C PHE A 242 19.83 9.29 13.35
N GLY A 243 21.15 9.20 13.07
CA GLY A 243 22.01 10.36 12.93
C GLY A 243 21.64 11.35 11.82
N MET A 244 20.82 10.92 10.84
CA MET A 244 20.32 11.80 9.77
C MET A 244 19.26 12.80 10.25
N TYR A 245 18.66 12.58 11.43
CA TYR A 245 17.51 13.33 11.93
C TYR A 245 17.77 13.88 13.34
N PRO A 246 18.55 14.96 13.51
CA PRO A 246 18.76 15.60 14.82
C PRO A 246 17.42 16.03 15.44
N LEU A 247 17.21 15.73 16.72
CA LEU A 247 15.92 15.95 17.41
C LEU A 247 15.47 17.41 17.37
N ASP A 248 16.42 18.35 17.50
CA ASP A 248 16.16 19.79 17.46
C ASP A 248 15.69 20.32 16.09
N LYS A 249 15.86 19.52 15.04
CA LYS A 249 15.43 19.84 13.66
C LYS A 249 14.06 19.25 13.30
N LEU A 250 13.53 18.37 14.14
CA LEU A 250 12.23 17.74 13.86
C LEU A 250 11.08 18.66 14.29
N ALA A 251 10.26 19.03 13.31
CA ALA A 251 9.02 19.79 13.56
C ALA A 251 7.90 18.84 13.95
N LEU A 252 7.33 19.03 15.14
CA LEU A 252 6.12 18.34 15.57
C LEU A 252 4.88 18.93 14.89
N ALA A 253 3.81 18.14 14.84
CA ALA A 253 2.49 18.63 14.43
C ALA A 253 2.09 19.85 15.29
N LYS A 254 1.54 20.87 14.63
CA LYS A 254 1.11 22.12 15.26
C LYS A 254 -0.40 22.27 15.16
N ASP A 255 -1.12 21.33 15.76
CA ASP A 255 -2.57 21.40 15.78
C ASP A 255 -3.04 22.57 16.65
N PRO A 256 -4.15 23.24 16.29
CA PRO A 256 -4.81 24.21 17.16
C PRO A 256 -5.18 23.59 18.52
N ALA A 257 -5.16 24.39 19.58
CA ALA A 257 -5.48 23.89 20.93
C ALA A 257 -6.87 23.23 21.02
N ASN A 258 -7.81 23.68 20.18
CA ASN A 258 -9.17 23.19 20.07
C ASN A 258 -9.37 22.16 18.93
N ASP A 259 -8.32 21.66 18.32
CA ASP A 259 -8.40 20.75 17.17
C ASP A 259 -9.35 19.56 17.37
N ARG A 260 -9.40 19.03 18.59
CA ARG A 260 -10.26 17.85 18.91
C ARG A 260 -11.70 18.22 19.23
N GLU A 261 -12.01 19.51 19.36
CA GLU A 261 -13.36 19.99 19.58
C GLU A 261 -14.21 19.83 18.31
N GLY A 262 -15.45 19.40 18.47
CA GLY A 262 -16.34 19.15 17.33
C GLY A 262 -16.05 17.85 16.55
N LYS A 263 -14.92 17.17 16.78
CA LYS A 263 -14.70 15.82 16.25
C LYS A 263 -15.45 14.79 17.06
N PRO A 264 -16.14 13.82 16.44
CA PRO A 264 -16.74 12.70 17.17
C PRO A 264 -15.67 11.96 17.98
N ARG A 265 -15.95 11.64 19.24
CA ARG A 265 -15.00 10.86 20.05
C ARG A 265 -14.64 9.53 19.41
N THR A 266 -15.58 8.95 18.66
CA THR A 266 -15.41 7.72 17.89
C THR A 266 -14.34 7.86 16.79
N ALA A 267 -14.11 9.05 16.24
CA ALA A 267 -13.08 9.29 15.22
C ALA A 267 -11.64 9.14 15.77
N LEU A 268 -11.46 9.27 17.09
CA LEU A 268 -10.15 9.31 17.72
C LEU A 268 -9.78 7.98 18.37
N THR A 269 -8.51 7.59 18.26
CA THR A 269 -8.00 6.30 18.77
C THR A 269 -7.04 6.42 19.94
N VAL A 270 -6.38 7.60 20.09
CA VAL A 270 -5.34 7.83 21.10
C VAL A 270 -5.85 8.67 22.24
N PHE A 271 -5.81 8.12 23.46
CA PHE A 271 -6.18 8.76 24.69
C PHE A 271 -5.21 8.37 25.82
N PRO A 272 -4.62 9.34 26.56
CA PRO A 272 -4.69 10.79 26.30
C PRO A 272 -4.03 11.17 24.96
N PRO A 273 -4.20 12.43 24.47
CA PRO A 273 -3.51 12.91 23.28
C PRO A 273 -2.02 12.62 23.35
N ASN A 274 -1.41 12.25 22.24
CA ASN A 274 0.01 11.88 22.14
C ASN A 274 0.43 10.79 23.14
N TYR A 275 -0.48 9.93 23.61
CA TYR A 275 -0.23 8.94 24.66
C TYR A 275 0.34 9.55 25.98
N GLY A 276 0.24 10.89 26.18
CA GLY A 276 0.86 11.60 27.28
C GLY A 276 2.35 11.89 27.13
N MET A 277 2.89 11.74 25.92
CA MET A 277 4.30 12.04 25.61
C MET A 277 4.55 13.56 25.66
N ASN A 278 5.67 13.96 26.27
CA ASN A 278 6.22 15.30 26.11
C ASN A 278 6.82 15.49 24.69
N GLU A 279 7.17 16.70 24.32
CA GLU A 279 7.70 17.02 23.00
C GLU A 279 9.02 16.30 22.67
N GLU A 280 9.92 16.15 23.63
CA GLU A 280 11.18 15.44 23.43
C GLU A 280 10.95 13.98 23.04
N LEU A 281 10.03 13.31 23.73
CA LEU A 281 9.67 11.93 23.45
C LEU A 281 8.94 11.77 22.14
N GLN A 282 8.07 12.73 21.77
CA GLN A 282 7.45 12.78 20.44
C GLN A 282 8.51 12.91 19.33
N ARG A 283 9.51 13.79 19.50
CA ARG A 283 10.63 13.91 18.54
C ARG A 283 11.46 12.64 18.46
N THR A 284 11.69 11.97 19.57
CA THR A 284 12.43 10.68 19.60
C THR A 284 11.70 9.61 18.80
N VAL A 285 10.40 9.48 18.96
CA VAL A 285 9.57 8.53 18.20
C VAL A 285 9.53 8.90 16.71
N MET A 286 9.40 10.18 16.39
CA MET A 286 9.42 10.68 15.00
C MET A 286 10.78 10.43 14.33
N GLN A 287 11.90 10.67 15.05
CA GLN A 287 13.25 10.36 14.58
C GLN A 287 13.36 8.88 14.18
N ALA A 288 12.91 8.00 15.05
CA ALA A 288 12.96 6.56 14.81
C ALA A 288 12.11 6.13 13.58
N TYR A 289 10.94 6.75 13.41
CA TYR A 289 10.11 6.53 12.24
C TYR A 289 10.81 6.98 10.95
N TYR A 290 11.36 8.21 10.91
CA TYR A 290 12.08 8.73 9.73
C TYR A 290 13.34 7.94 9.42
N ALA A 291 14.09 7.54 10.46
CA ALA A 291 15.26 6.66 10.32
C ALA A 291 14.88 5.33 9.65
N SER A 292 13.75 4.75 10.06
CA SER A 292 13.24 3.50 9.48
C SER A 292 12.77 3.68 8.02
N VAL A 293 12.18 4.83 7.67
CA VAL A 293 11.82 5.15 6.27
C VAL A 293 13.07 5.25 5.39
N SER A 294 14.11 5.96 5.84
CA SER A 294 15.39 6.09 5.08
C SER A 294 16.14 4.76 4.96
N PHE A 295 16.10 3.94 6.00
CA PHE A 295 16.65 2.58 5.94
C PHE A 295 15.91 1.74 4.89
N MET A 296 14.59 1.74 4.90
CA MET A 296 13.75 1.05 3.91
C MET A 296 14.03 1.55 2.49
N ASP A 297 14.12 2.88 2.29
CA ASP A 297 14.48 3.48 1.00
C ASP A 297 15.83 2.97 0.47
N THR A 298 16.81 2.78 1.35
CA THR A 298 18.12 2.23 0.96
C THR A 298 17.97 0.80 0.44
N GLN A 299 17.19 -0.04 1.12
CA GLN A 299 16.95 -1.42 0.72
C GLN A 299 16.14 -1.50 -0.58
N PHE A 300 15.15 -0.65 -0.73
CA PHE A 300 14.40 -0.43 -1.96
C PHE A 300 15.33 -0.11 -3.13
N GLY A 301 16.28 0.81 -2.91
CA GLY A 301 17.28 1.21 -3.90
C GLY A 301 18.20 0.08 -4.35
N ILE A 302 18.53 -0.88 -3.48
CA ILE A 302 19.32 -2.07 -3.82
C ILE A 302 18.57 -2.90 -4.86
N VAL A 303 17.28 -3.16 -4.65
CA VAL A 303 16.45 -3.95 -5.58
C VAL A 303 16.29 -3.24 -6.93
N LEU A 304 16.06 -1.92 -6.93
CA LEU A 304 15.96 -1.14 -8.17
C LEU A 304 17.27 -1.13 -8.98
N ARG A 305 18.40 -0.93 -8.32
CA ARG A 305 19.71 -0.97 -9.00
C ARG A 305 20.00 -2.34 -9.60
N GLU A 306 19.62 -3.42 -8.93
CA GLU A 306 19.76 -4.77 -9.48
C GLU A 306 18.89 -5.00 -10.70
N LEU A 307 17.63 -4.53 -10.67
CA LEU A 307 16.73 -4.57 -11.84
C LEU A 307 17.38 -3.85 -13.06
N GLU A 308 17.97 -2.68 -12.82
CA GLU A 308 18.67 -1.89 -13.86
C GLU A 308 19.94 -2.60 -14.35
N ARG A 309 20.78 -3.10 -13.42
CA ARG A 309 22.03 -3.83 -13.75
C ARG A 309 21.77 -5.05 -14.64
N LEU A 310 20.63 -5.70 -14.47
CA LEU A 310 20.22 -6.86 -15.28
C LEU A 310 19.58 -6.47 -16.63
N GLY A 311 19.45 -5.18 -16.95
CA GLY A 311 18.79 -4.69 -18.17
C GLY A 311 17.29 -5.00 -18.20
N LEU A 312 16.64 -5.11 -17.02
CA LEU A 312 15.23 -5.45 -16.92
C LEU A 312 14.31 -4.24 -16.77
N ALA A 313 14.86 -3.04 -16.51
CA ALA A 313 14.08 -1.86 -16.21
C ALA A 313 13.08 -1.47 -17.31
N ASP A 314 13.51 -1.56 -18.59
CA ASP A 314 12.70 -1.17 -19.74
C ASP A 314 11.65 -2.23 -20.16
N LYS A 315 11.54 -3.33 -19.42
CA LYS A 315 10.55 -4.38 -19.62
C LYS A 315 9.84 -4.79 -18.33
N THR A 316 9.90 -3.92 -17.32
CA THR A 316 9.30 -4.19 -16.00
C THR A 316 8.42 -3.02 -15.57
N VAL A 317 7.17 -3.31 -15.22
CA VAL A 317 6.32 -2.39 -14.46
C VAL A 317 6.79 -2.41 -13.02
N VAL A 318 7.15 -1.25 -12.49
CA VAL A 318 7.52 -1.08 -11.09
C VAL A 318 6.42 -0.29 -10.39
N ALA A 319 5.81 -0.86 -9.35
CA ALA A 319 4.85 -0.17 -8.51
C ALA A 319 5.35 -0.12 -7.07
N PHE A 320 5.32 1.07 -6.46
CA PHE A 320 5.60 1.29 -5.04
C PHE A 320 4.35 1.79 -4.34
N LEU A 321 4.02 1.19 -3.20
CA LEU A 321 2.93 1.63 -2.33
C LEU A 321 3.20 1.27 -0.86
N SER A 322 2.45 1.90 0.05
CA SER A 322 2.26 1.42 1.42
C SER A 322 0.87 0.84 1.59
N ASP A 323 0.70 -0.05 2.54
CA ASP A 323 -0.61 -0.66 2.83
C ASP A 323 -1.61 0.34 3.43
N HIS A 324 -1.18 1.31 4.21
CA HIS A 324 -1.95 2.46 4.72
C HIS A 324 -1.00 3.59 5.14
N GLY A 325 -1.56 4.73 5.47
CA GLY A 325 -0.83 5.86 6.03
C GLY A 325 -0.58 5.72 7.54
N TYR A 326 -0.16 6.84 8.20
CA TYR A 326 0.28 6.82 9.59
C TYR A 326 0.26 8.21 10.21
N HIS A 327 -0.19 8.35 11.46
CA HIS A 327 -0.09 9.58 12.25
C HIS A 327 1.26 9.68 12.97
N LEU A 328 1.78 10.90 13.05
CA LEU A 328 2.99 11.26 13.77
C LEU A 328 2.76 12.44 14.75
N GLY A 329 1.58 12.46 15.38
CA GLY A 329 1.18 13.47 16.35
C GLY A 329 0.01 14.33 15.94
N GLU A 330 -0.37 14.37 14.66
CA GLU A 330 -1.52 15.14 14.16
C GLU A 330 -2.80 14.71 14.91
N HIS A 331 -3.63 15.66 15.30
CA HIS A 331 -4.83 15.46 16.13
C HIS A 331 -4.53 14.83 17.51
N GLY A 332 -3.27 14.89 17.96
CA GLY A 332 -2.81 14.10 19.10
C GLY A 332 -2.89 12.59 18.88
N GLN A 333 -2.99 12.16 17.59
CA GLN A 333 -3.02 10.75 17.20
C GLN A 333 -1.64 10.24 16.81
N TRP A 334 -1.43 8.96 16.98
CA TRP A 334 -0.24 8.22 16.55
C TRP A 334 -0.67 6.89 15.96
N GLN A 335 0.18 6.34 15.09
CA GLN A 335 -0.10 5.08 14.40
C GLN A 335 -1.23 5.25 13.36
N LYS A 336 -2.07 4.26 13.20
CA LYS A 336 -3.08 4.08 12.17
C LYS A 336 -4.47 3.94 12.77
N MET A 337 -5.40 3.42 12.02
CA MET A 337 -6.77 3.13 12.48
C MET A 337 -7.67 4.36 12.57
N THR A 338 -7.45 5.40 11.76
CA THR A 338 -8.40 6.51 11.58
C THR A 338 -8.70 6.70 10.10
N VAL A 339 -9.72 7.47 9.77
CA VAL A 339 -10.04 7.82 8.37
C VAL A 339 -9.53 9.22 7.98
N PHE A 340 -8.74 9.86 8.83
CA PHE A 340 -8.05 11.12 8.53
C PHE A 340 -7.03 10.93 7.40
N GLU A 341 -6.67 12.04 6.75
CA GLU A 341 -5.77 12.07 5.59
C GLU A 341 -4.46 11.33 5.88
N GLU A 342 -3.86 11.51 7.07
CA GLU A 342 -2.57 10.92 7.45
C GLU A 342 -2.59 9.39 7.49
N ALA A 343 -3.70 8.79 7.91
CA ALA A 343 -3.82 7.33 8.02
C ALA A 343 -4.44 6.69 6.77
N ALA A 344 -5.29 7.41 6.03
CA ALA A 344 -5.95 6.90 4.84
C ALA A 344 -5.11 7.06 3.57
N ARG A 345 -4.35 8.17 3.44
CA ARG A 345 -3.51 8.47 2.28
C ARG A 345 -2.18 7.74 2.35
N VAL A 346 -1.77 7.19 1.21
CA VAL A 346 -0.54 6.40 1.06
C VAL A 346 0.37 6.96 -0.03
N PRO A 347 1.69 6.73 0.03
CA PRO A 347 2.56 6.90 -1.12
C PRO A 347 2.17 5.88 -2.20
N PHE A 348 2.10 6.33 -3.46
CA PHE A 348 1.79 5.46 -4.58
C PHE A 348 2.46 5.97 -5.85
N ILE A 349 3.34 5.17 -6.43
CA ILE A 349 4.10 5.49 -7.65
C ILE A 349 4.04 4.29 -8.58
N ILE A 350 3.75 4.51 -9.86
CA ILE A 350 3.79 3.48 -10.90
C ILE A 350 4.74 3.97 -12.00
N SER A 351 5.73 3.14 -12.34
CA SER A 351 6.60 3.30 -13.51
C SER A 351 6.36 2.14 -14.46
N ALA A 352 6.01 2.43 -15.71
CA ALA A 352 5.78 1.43 -16.74
C ALA A 352 6.61 1.76 -18.00
N PRO A 353 7.11 0.76 -18.72
CA PRO A 353 7.83 0.98 -19.97
C PRO A 353 7.01 1.80 -20.97
N GLY A 354 7.64 2.80 -21.57
CA GLY A 354 7.00 3.62 -22.61
C GLY A 354 5.93 4.62 -22.13
N MET A 355 5.72 4.78 -20.81
CA MET A 355 4.73 5.73 -20.28
C MET A 355 5.10 7.18 -20.59
N LYS A 356 4.10 7.99 -20.99
CA LYS A 356 4.29 9.41 -21.36
C LYS A 356 4.32 10.33 -20.13
N SER A 357 3.74 9.91 -19.02
CA SER A 357 3.63 10.68 -17.77
C SER A 357 4.82 10.47 -16.81
N ALA A 358 5.94 9.90 -17.27
CA ALA A 358 7.13 9.72 -16.45
C ALA A 358 7.62 11.06 -15.86
N GLY A 359 7.92 11.08 -14.57
CA GLY A 359 8.36 12.26 -13.82
C GLY A 359 7.27 13.25 -13.48
N GLN A 360 6.02 12.97 -13.79
CA GLN A 360 4.87 13.80 -13.44
C GLN A 360 4.22 13.36 -12.12
N SER A 361 3.32 14.19 -11.60
CA SER A 361 2.39 13.84 -10.54
C SER A 361 0.95 14.08 -10.96
N THR A 362 0.02 13.43 -10.28
CA THR A 362 -1.40 13.61 -10.52
C THR A 362 -2.18 13.85 -9.23
N GLN A 363 -3.19 14.72 -9.31
CA GLN A 363 -4.17 14.98 -8.26
C GLN A 363 -5.41 14.08 -8.40
N ARG A 364 -5.43 13.17 -9.36
CA ARG A 364 -6.55 12.24 -9.55
C ARG A 364 -6.60 11.23 -8.42
N LEU A 365 -7.82 10.97 -7.94
CA LEU A 365 -8.05 10.05 -6.84
C LEU A 365 -7.70 8.62 -7.28
N ALA A 366 -6.80 7.97 -6.56
CA ALA A 366 -6.49 6.56 -6.70
C ALA A 366 -6.82 5.82 -5.41
N GLU A 367 -7.15 4.56 -5.53
CA GLU A 367 -7.40 3.68 -4.41
C GLU A 367 -6.49 2.45 -4.52
N LEU A 368 -6.02 1.89 -3.40
CA LEU A 368 -5.12 0.72 -3.49
C LEU A 368 -5.76 -0.48 -4.18
N VAL A 369 -7.09 -0.61 -4.10
CA VAL A 369 -7.85 -1.64 -4.82
C VAL A 369 -7.70 -1.54 -6.36
N ASP A 370 -7.26 -0.38 -6.87
CA ASP A 370 -7.02 -0.14 -8.29
C ASP A 370 -5.74 -0.80 -8.81
N ILE A 371 -4.80 -1.16 -7.92
CA ILE A 371 -3.51 -1.74 -8.34
C ILE A 371 -3.70 -3.07 -9.08
N TYR A 372 -4.67 -3.88 -8.66
CA TYR A 372 -4.93 -5.16 -9.29
C TYR A 372 -5.32 -5.00 -10.77
N PRO A 373 -6.43 -4.32 -11.12
CA PRO A 373 -6.79 -4.15 -12.54
C PRO A 373 -5.72 -3.37 -13.31
N THR A 374 -4.97 -2.47 -12.66
CA THR A 374 -3.91 -1.69 -13.32
C THR A 374 -2.74 -2.57 -13.76
N LEU A 375 -2.18 -3.39 -12.88
CA LEU A 375 -1.06 -4.26 -13.24
C LEU A 375 -1.45 -5.33 -14.25
N ALA A 376 -2.67 -5.88 -14.14
CA ALA A 376 -3.20 -6.83 -15.10
C ALA A 376 -3.36 -6.18 -16.50
N ASP A 377 -3.95 -4.99 -16.58
CA ASP A 377 -4.16 -4.25 -17.84
C ASP A 377 -2.84 -3.82 -18.49
N LEU A 378 -1.87 -3.33 -17.72
CA LEU A 378 -0.53 -2.98 -18.22
C LEU A 378 0.20 -4.19 -18.80
N CYS A 379 -0.05 -5.38 -18.28
CA CYS A 379 0.53 -6.63 -18.75
C CYS A 379 -0.34 -7.37 -19.80
N GLY A 380 -1.46 -6.78 -20.24
CA GLY A 380 -2.37 -7.38 -21.22
C GLY A 380 -3.05 -8.65 -20.74
N LEU A 381 -3.22 -8.82 -19.42
CA LEU A 381 -3.83 -10.01 -18.84
C LEU A 381 -5.34 -9.82 -18.65
N PRO A 382 -6.18 -10.79 -19.01
CA PRO A 382 -7.59 -10.79 -18.66
C PRO A 382 -7.74 -10.93 -17.14
N PHE A 383 -8.60 -10.12 -16.54
CA PHE A 383 -8.83 -10.16 -15.10
C PHE A 383 -10.33 -10.31 -14.76
N PRO A 384 -10.67 -10.77 -13.54
CA PRO A 384 -12.04 -10.99 -13.12
C PRO A 384 -12.89 -9.72 -13.22
N LYS A 385 -14.16 -9.86 -13.69
CA LYS A 385 -15.11 -8.74 -13.80
C LYS A 385 -15.61 -8.25 -12.44
N GLU A 386 -15.46 -9.07 -11.41
CA GLU A 386 -15.88 -8.82 -10.03
C GLU A 386 -14.97 -7.85 -9.29
N LEU A 387 -13.84 -7.44 -9.90
CA LEU A 387 -12.94 -6.46 -9.28
C LEU A 387 -13.66 -5.14 -9.00
N GLU A 388 -13.40 -4.61 -7.82
CA GLU A 388 -14.03 -3.39 -7.31
C GLU A 388 -13.11 -2.16 -7.46
N GLY A 389 -11.92 -2.34 -8.00
CA GLY A 389 -11.01 -1.30 -8.46
C GLY A 389 -11.21 -0.97 -9.94
N VAL A 390 -10.52 0.07 -10.40
CA VAL A 390 -10.49 0.54 -11.79
C VAL A 390 -9.05 0.64 -12.26
N SER A 391 -8.75 0.20 -13.49
CA SER A 391 -7.40 0.34 -14.05
C SER A 391 -6.99 1.81 -14.13
N LEU A 392 -5.84 2.14 -13.57
CA LEU A 392 -5.23 3.48 -13.62
C LEU A 392 -4.45 3.72 -14.94
N LYS A 393 -4.40 2.76 -15.86
CA LYS A 393 -3.71 2.91 -17.15
C LYS A 393 -4.13 4.18 -17.89
N PRO A 394 -5.42 4.56 -17.97
CA PRO A 394 -5.81 5.82 -18.59
C PRO A 394 -5.22 7.06 -17.89
N VAL A 395 -5.02 7.04 -16.56
CA VAL A 395 -4.37 8.13 -15.82
C VAL A 395 -2.85 8.13 -16.04
N LEU A 396 -2.24 6.96 -16.24
CA LEU A 396 -0.84 6.86 -16.64
C LEU A 396 -0.60 7.42 -18.05
N GLU A 397 -1.59 7.42 -18.94
CA GLU A 397 -1.53 8.01 -20.28
C GLU A 397 -1.80 9.53 -20.24
N ASP A 398 -2.77 9.99 -19.45
CA ASP A 398 -3.13 11.40 -19.23
C ASP A 398 -3.42 11.67 -17.75
N PRO A 399 -2.42 12.20 -17.01
CA PRO A 399 -2.53 12.48 -15.57
C PRO A 399 -3.61 13.52 -15.19
N ASN A 400 -4.10 14.29 -16.16
CA ASN A 400 -5.04 15.38 -15.91
C ASN A 400 -6.48 15.06 -16.36
N ARG A 401 -6.71 13.89 -16.96
CA ARG A 401 -8.05 13.51 -17.45
C ARG A 401 -9.11 13.53 -16.33
N PRO A 402 -10.39 13.80 -16.63
CA PRO A 402 -11.48 13.58 -15.68
C PRO A 402 -11.45 12.13 -15.15
N TRP A 403 -11.66 11.98 -13.85
CA TRP A 403 -11.47 10.69 -13.20
C TRP A 403 -12.54 10.42 -12.13
N LYS A 404 -12.25 9.53 -11.18
CA LYS A 404 -13.14 9.15 -10.08
C LYS A 404 -13.68 10.36 -9.32
N LYS A 405 -14.96 10.30 -8.94
CA LYS A 405 -15.62 11.31 -8.10
C LYS A 405 -15.29 11.16 -6.61
N GLY A 406 -14.86 9.96 -6.18
CA GLY A 406 -14.53 9.69 -4.78
C GLY A 406 -13.61 8.48 -4.58
N ALA A 407 -12.84 8.53 -3.49
CA ALA A 407 -12.10 7.40 -2.92
C ALA A 407 -12.70 7.03 -1.56
N PHE A 408 -12.85 5.74 -1.28
CA PHE A 408 -13.61 5.24 -0.13
C PHE A 408 -12.70 4.50 0.84
N THR A 409 -12.77 4.91 2.10
CA THR A 409 -12.03 4.32 3.22
C THR A 409 -12.99 4.01 4.36
N GLN A 410 -12.78 2.93 5.09
CA GLN A 410 -13.59 2.59 6.28
C GLN A 410 -12.72 2.06 7.41
N VAL A 411 -13.21 2.18 8.64
CA VAL A 411 -12.55 1.63 9.84
C VAL A 411 -13.55 1.37 10.96
N ALA A 412 -13.29 0.35 11.79
CA ALA A 412 -14.14 0.06 12.93
C ALA A 412 -13.48 0.52 14.24
N HIS A 413 -14.21 1.29 15.04
CA HIS A 413 -13.80 1.76 16.35
C HIS A 413 -14.77 1.30 17.48
N SER A 414 -14.37 1.50 18.72
CA SER A 414 -15.27 1.43 19.87
C SER A 414 -16.15 2.69 19.91
N ARG A 415 -17.43 2.55 20.25
CA ARG A 415 -18.35 3.70 20.42
C ARG A 415 -17.89 4.74 21.44
N GLY A 416 -17.07 4.35 22.41
CA GLY A 416 -16.47 5.26 23.37
C GLY A 416 -15.17 5.94 22.89
N GLY A 417 -14.77 5.72 21.63
CA GLY A 417 -13.46 6.08 21.10
C GLY A 417 -12.41 5.02 21.43
N GLY A 418 -11.27 5.10 20.77
CA GLY A 418 -10.20 4.12 20.88
C GLY A 418 -10.34 2.93 19.92
N ARG A 419 -9.26 2.20 19.77
CA ARG A 419 -9.21 1.00 18.91
C ARG A 419 -10.13 -0.08 19.45
N PHE A 420 -11.05 -0.56 18.62
CA PHE A 420 -12.04 -1.56 19.03
C PHE A 420 -11.41 -2.86 19.56
N ASP A 421 -10.38 -3.35 18.90
CA ASP A 421 -9.63 -4.55 19.28
C ASP A 421 -8.86 -4.39 20.60
N ALA A 422 -8.27 -3.21 20.85
CA ALA A 422 -7.55 -2.92 22.07
C ALA A 422 -8.51 -2.81 23.28
N VAL A 423 -9.63 -2.11 23.11
CA VAL A 423 -10.67 -1.96 24.16
C VAL A 423 -11.30 -3.30 24.52
N GLN A 424 -11.45 -4.21 23.56
CA GLN A 424 -11.96 -5.57 23.85
C GLN A 424 -10.99 -6.39 24.72
N LYS A 425 -9.67 -6.27 24.48
CA LYS A 425 -8.65 -6.97 25.28
C LYS A 425 -8.61 -6.49 26.73
N GLU A 426 -8.79 -5.18 26.98
CA GLU A 426 -8.79 -4.61 28.32
C GLU A 426 -10.08 -4.96 29.10
N LYS A 427 -11.23 -4.99 28.44
CA LYS A 427 -12.54 -5.25 29.04
C LYS A 427 -12.88 -6.72 29.23
N GLY A 428 -12.03 -7.65 28.82
CA GLY A 428 -12.21 -9.10 29.13
C GLY A 428 -12.27 -9.45 30.61
N LYS A 429 -12.19 -8.44 31.51
CA LYS A 429 -12.27 -8.56 32.96
C LYS A 429 -13.52 -7.93 33.60
N GLY A 430 -14.48 -7.37 32.85
CA GLY A 430 -15.70 -6.79 33.46
C GLY A 430 -16.71 -6.17 32.49
N LYS A 431 -17.96 -6.37 32.81
CA LYS A 431 -19.25 -5.81 32.35
C LYS A 431 -19.31 -5.08 30.99
N GLY A 432 -19.91 -5.75 30.01
CA GLY A 432 -20.43 -5.16 28.76
C GLY A 432 -19.37 -4.87 27.70
N LYS A 433 -19.40 -5.60 26.57
CA LYS A 433 -18.59 -5.28 25.41
C LYS A 433 -19.00 -3.91 24.86
N PRO A 434 -18.08 -2.96 24.62
CA PRO A 434 -18.44 -1.71 23.95
C PRO A 434 -18.98 -2.03 22.55
N GLY A 435 -20.04 -1.35 22.13
CA GLY A 435 -20.56 -1.46 20.79
C GLY A 435 -19.48 -1.08 19.76
N LYS A 436 -19.48 -1.75 18.62
CA LYS A 436 -18.67 -1.39 17.46
C LYS A 436 -19.34 -0.24 16.71
N SER A 437 -18.55 0.72 16.23
CA SER A 437 -18.96 1.79 15.33
C SER A 437 -18.12 1.73 14.08
N MET A 438 -18.75 1.60 12.92
CA MET A 438 -18.08 1.61 11.63
C MET A 438 -18.06 3.04 11.08
N GLY A 439 -16.86 3.60 10.92
CA GLY A 439 -16.63 4.83 10.16
C GLY A 439 -16.53 4.52 8.68
N ARG A 440 -17.33 5.19 7.86
CA ARG A 440 -17.25 5.17 6.41
C ARG A 440 -16.95 6.56 5.91
N SER A 441 -15.89 6.69 5.12
CA SER A 441 -15.40 7.97 4.61
C SER A 441 -15.34 7.96 3.10
N VAL A 442 -15.73 9.08 2.49
CA VAL A 442 -15.50 9.37 1.08
C VAL A 442 -14.68 10.65 0.93
N ARG A 443 -13.62 10.58 0.12
CA ARG A 443 -12.74 11.67 -0.25
C ARG A 443 -13.03 12.06 -1.70
N SER A 444 -13.66 13.23 -1.92
CA SER A 444 -13.82 13.82 -3.26
C SER A 444 -12.57 14.64 -3.63
N GLU A 445 -12.57 15.37 -4.75
CA GLU A 445 -11.43 16.24 -5.09
C GLU A 445 -11.19 17.35 -4.04
N ARG A 446 -12.25 17.83 -3.36
CA ARG A 446 -12.16 18.92 -2.38
C ARG A 446 -12.49 18.51 -0.95
N TYR A 447 -13.49 17.67 -0.74
CA TYR A 447 -14.00 17.39 0.59
C TYR A 447 -13.73 15.97 1.03
N ARG A 448 -13.55 15.77 2.36
CA ARG A 448 -13.67 14.48 3.02
C ARG A 448 -14.94 14.50 3.86
N TYR A 449 -15.76 13.47 3.72
CA TYR A 449 -16.97 13.26 4.49
C TYR A 449 -16.95 11.89 5.15
N THR A 450 -17.27 11.83 6.44
CA THR A 450 -17.26 10.58 7.21
C THR A 450 -18.52 10.46 8.05
N GLU A 451 -19.14 9.28 8.03
CA GLU A 451 -20.21 8.90 8.94
C GLU A 451 -19.77 7.75 9.85
N TRP A 452 -20.02 7.91 11.15
CA TRP A 452 -19.82 6.87 12.14
C TRP A 452 -21.17 6.20 12.44
N GLU A 453 -21.28 4.87 12.21
CA GLU A 453 -22.50 4.06 12.33
C GLU A 453 -23.71 4.71 11.60
N GLY A 454 -23.50 5.15 10.34
CA GLY A 454 -24.52 5.84 9.54
C GLY A 454 -24.96 7.16 10.15
N GLY A 455 -24.04 7.91 10.73
CA GLY A 455 -24.26 9.22 11.36
C GLY A 455 -24.69 9.17 12.83
N LYS A 456 -25.04 8.00 13.38
CA LYS A 456 -25.53 7.88 14.77
C LYS A 456 -24.46 8.18 15.82
N ASP A 457 -23.20 7.85 15.53
CA ASP A 457 -22.07 8.05 16.44
C ASP A 457 -21.20 9.25 16.02
N GLY A 458 -21.68 10.08 15.06
CA GLY A 458 -21.09 11.32 14.63
C GLY A 458 -20.90 11.42 13.11
N VAL A 459 -20.74 12.65 12.64
CA VAL A 459 -20.50 13.02 11.24
C VAL A 459 -19.36 14.02 11.17
N GLU A 460 -18.54 13.93 10.13
CA GLU A 460 -17.42 14.82 9.88
C GLU A 460 -17.42 15.30 8.43
N LEU A 461 -17.11 16.57 8.22
CA LEU A 461 -16.85 17.17 6.91
C LEU A 461 -15.62 18.07 7.00
N TYR A 462 -14.65 17.86 6.12
CA TYR A 462 -13.43 18.68 6.03
C TYR A 462 -13.24 19.19 4.61
N ASP A 463 -12.85 20.47 4.48
CA ASP A 463 -12.51 21.12 3.21
C ASP A 463 -10.99 21.06 2.97
N GLN A 464 -10.53 20.09 2.24
CA GLN A 464 -9.12 19.84 1.96
C GLN A 464 -8.40 20.93 1.15
N GLN A 465 -9.14 21.88 0.61
CA GLN A 465 -8.55 23.03 -0.09
C GLN A 465 -8.15 24.15 0.88
N THR A 466 -8.96 24.37 1.92
CA THR A 466 -8.74 25.46 2.90
C THR A 466 -8.20 24.94 4.22
N ASP A 467 -8.43 23.66 4.54
CA ASP A 467 -8.01 22.98 5.75
C ASP A 467 -7.48 21.56 5.40
N PRO A 468 -6.29 21.46 4.81
CA PRO A 468 -5.70 20.15 4.43
C PRO A 468 -5.30 19.29 5.63
N HIS A 469 -5.32 19.85 6.84
CA HIS A 469 -5.01 19.17 8.08
C HIS A 469 -6.25 18.66 8.83
N GLU A 470 -7.46 18.87 8.30
CA GLU A 470 -8.71 18.39 8.89
C GLU A 470 -8.93 18.88 10.34
N TRP A 471 -8.51 20.13 10.64
CA TRP A 471 -8.65 20.70 11.98
C TRP A 471 -10.10 21.04 12.33
N LEU A 472 -10.86 21.60 11.37
CA LEU A 472 -12.21 22.11 11.61
C LEU A 472 -13.28 21.19 10.99
N ASN A 473 -14.04 20.50 11.85
CA ASN A 473 -15.22 19.75 11.39
C ASN A 473 -16.36 20.71 10.99
N LEU A 474 -16.68 20.77 9.70
CA LEU A 474 -17.69 21.63 9.11
C LEU A 474 -19.08 20.99 9.04
N ALA A 475 -19.26 19.74 9.50
CA ALA A 475 -20.52 19.00 9.33
C ALA A 475 -21.73 19.66 10.01
N SER A 476 -21.51 20.46 11.04
CA SER A 476 -22.55 21.20 11.79
C SER A 476 -22.75 22.64 11.36
N ASP A 477 -21.95 23.16 10.40
CA ASP A 477 -22.13 24.51 9.88
C ASP A 477 -23.34 24.56 8.93
N PRO A 478 -24.38 25.38 9.22
CA PRO A 478 -25.56 25.48 8.35
C PRO A 478 -25.23 25.89 6.89
N LYS A 479 -24.14 26.65 6.70
CA LYS A 479 -23.70 27.05 5.35
C LYS A 479 -23.17 25.89 4.54
N MET A 480 -22.71 24.84 5.19
CA MET A 480 -22.18 23.64 4.56
C MET A 480 -23.23 22.53 4.35
N ALA A 481 -24.48 22.75 4.77
CA ALA A 481 -25.55 21.77 4.63
C ALA A 481 -25.72 21.22 3.20
N PRO A 482 -25.65 22.03 2.11
CA PRO A 482 -25.70 21.51 0.75
C PRO A 482 -24.52 20.57 0.42
N VAL A 483 -23.31 20.91 0.88
CA VAL A 483 -22.10 20.07 0.68
C VAL A 483 -22.22 18.77 1.48
N VAL A 484 -22.72 18.82 2.72
CA VAL A 484 -22.99 17.62 3.53
C VAL A 484 -23.94 16.69 2.79
N GLN A 485 -25.03 17.22 2.19
CA GLN A 485 -26.00 16.41 1.42
C GLN A 485 -25.36 15.80 0.17
N GLU A 486 -24.57 16.56 -0.58
CA GLU A 486 -23.84 16.07 -1.76
C GLU A 486 -22.89 14.94 -1.40
N MET A 487 -22.05 15.16 -0.39
CA MET A 487 -21.05 14.19 0.04
C MET A 487 -21.68 12.94 0.67
N LYS A 488 -22.78 13.11 1.39
CA LYS A 488 -23.59 11.98 1.89
C LYS A 488 -24.15 11.16 0.75
N ALA A 489 -24.73 11.80 -0.26
CA ALA A 489 -25.25 11.12 -1.44
C ALA A 489 -24.12 10.36 -2.18
N LEU A 490 -22.93 10.95 -2.29
CA LEU A 490 -21.77 10.26 -2.88
C LEU A 490 -21.36 9.03 -2.05
N LEU A 491 -21.38 9.13 -0.72
CA LEU A 491 -21.08 8.00 0.18
C LEU A 491 -22.13 6.89 0.07
N ASP A 492 -23.41 7.25 0.10
CA ASP A 492 -24.55 6.32 0.04
C ASP A 492 -24.66 5.58 -1.31
N ASN A 493 -24.39 6.28 -2.42
CA ASN A 493 -24.36 5.69 -3.76
C ASN A 493 -23.15 4.77 -3.98
N GLY A 494 -22.13 4.92 -3.15
CA GLY A 494 -20.96 4.04 -3.09
C GLY A 494 -19.98 4.18 -4.26
N TRP A 495 -19.00 3.33 -4.24
CA TRP A 495 -17.86 3.37 -5.17
C TRP A 495 -18.26 3.10 -6.63
N GLN A 496 -19.35 2.35 -6.90
CA GLN A 496 -19.82 2.08 -8.26
C GLN A 496 -20.24 3.37 -8.96
N ALA A 497 -20.96 4.26 -8.26
CA ALA A 497 -21.41 5.54 -8.79
C ALA A 497 -20.26 6.59 -8.87
N ALA A 498 -19.16 6.34 -8.18
CA ALA A 498 -17.99 7.21 -8.20
C ALA A 498 -16.93 6.81 -9.25
N LYS A 499 -17.13 5.73 -10.01
CA LYS A 499 -16.24 5.34 -11.12
C LYS A 499 -16.13 6.43 -12.18
N PRO A 500 -15.00 6.49 -12.91
CA PRO A 500 -14.90 7.37 -14.09
C PRO A 500 -15.93 6.94 -15.16
N GLU A 501 -16.40 7.92 -15.91
CA GLU A 501 -17.31 7.74 -17.05
C GLU A 501 -16.60 7.08 -18.23
#